data_95caf54158308d4bb88251ceda6c154f
#
_entry.id   95caf54158308d4bb88251ceda6c154f
#
_cell.length_a   1.000
_cell.length_b   1.000
_cell.length_c   1.000
_cell.angle_alpha   90.00
_cell.angle_beta   90.00
_cell.angle_gamma   90.00
#
_symmetry.space_group_name_H-M   'P 1'
#
loop_
_entity.id
_entity.type
_entity.pdbx_description
1 polymer ?
#
loop_
_entity_poly.entity_id
_entity_poly.type
_entity_poly.pdbx_seq_one_letter_code
_entity_poly.pdbx_strand_id
1 'polypeptide(L)'
;MRQTINGADFRRMLLSAAAAIEINKQKLNELNVFPVPDGDTGTNMSMTINAAASDLRKLEDPTLEKAASAAASAMLRGARGNSGVILSLLMRGISKKLKGASECDGVLWANALQEGVDAAYKAVMKPAEGTILTVARLAAAKALAAANENNYLEFVQEQALEAAKIALADTVNQNPVLKKAGVVDAGGKGWCFVLEAMLLALRGEDVVVPENGGSAEVKESADFSDFADEDITFTYCTEFIVSRENGNDPEDLRAFLSELGDSLVLVDDDEIIKVHVHTNNPGTALQEALKYGSFVTVKIENMRLQHTEKVLSEQELSPKIAEPEKALGVVSVCAGKGLGEVFSNLGVDGIISGGQTMNPSTQDILEAVNRVPAETVFILPNNKNIIMAAQQVEGLTPKKVVVIPSKTVPQGVTAMLSFNPEGSVEENTEAMNEALDTVDTMQITYAARNSDFDGYDIHEGDYLAMYGSALFGTSRDIKVLLRSLAEKVHADGREFVTIYYGADITPKQAQKAADIFTQLCPGADVNLLSGGQPVYYSLISAE
;
A
#
# COMPACT_ATOMS: atom_id res chain seq x y z
N MET A 1 7.13 -37.11 3.40
CA MET A 1 5.93 -36.28 3.15
C MET A 1 5.16 -36.06 4.43
N ARG A 2 4.88 -34.82 4.77
CA ARG A 2 4.07 -34.44 5.94
C ARG A 2 2.60 -34.73 5.72
N GLN A 3 1.97 -35.39 6.69
CA GLN A 3 0.54 -35.75 6.61
C GLN A 3 -0.35 -34.61 7.11
N THR A 4 0.03 -34.02 8.25
CA THR A 4 -0.75 -32.96 8.93
C THR A 4 0.16 -31.82 9.38
N ILE A 5 -0.44 -30.66 9.67
CA ILE A 5 0.18 -29.52 10.34
C ILE A 5 -0.64 -29.13 11.58
N ASN A 6 0.06 -28.61 12.57
CA ASN A 6 -0.52 -27.96 13.74
C ASN A 6 -0.34 -26.42 13.68
N GLY A 7 -0.65 -25.72 14.76
CA GLY A 7 -0.53 -24.26 14.81
C GLY A 7 0.90 -23.75 14.71
N ALA A 8 1.87 -24.45 15.25
CA ALA A 8 3.28 -24.07 15.15
C ALA A 8 3.80 -24.23 13.71
N ASP A 9 3.40 -25.30 13.04
CA ASP A 9 3.73 -25.50 11.61
C ASP A 9 3.09 -24.42 10.74
N PHE A 10 1.80 -24.10 10.94
CA PHE A 10 1.12 -23.04 10.20
C PHE A 10 1.79 -21.67 10.39
N ARG A 11 2.14 -21.34 11.65
CA ARG A 11 2.92 -20.15 11.97
C ARG A 11 4.23 -20.10 11.18
N ARG A 12 5.00 -21.20 11.16
CA ARG A 12 6.26 -21.29 10.42
C ARG A 12 6.07 -21.11 8.92
N MET A 13 5.07 -21.76 8.33
CA MET A 13 4.70 -21.62 6.92
C MET A 13 4.42 -20.16 6.55
N LEU A 14 3.68 -19.43 7.38
CA LEU A 14 3.31 -18.06 7.08
C LEU A 14 4.46 -17.07 7.30
N LEU A 15 5.32 -17.30 8.28
CA LEU A 15 6.56 -16.52 8.48
C LEU A 15 7.49 -16.68 7.26
N SER A 16 7.63 -17.90 6.75
CA SER A 16 8.39 -18.18 5.53
C SER A 16 7.80 -17.51 4.30
N ALA A 17 6.46 -17.49 4.18
CA ALA A 17 5.76 -16.80 3.11
C ALA A 17 5.96 -15.28 3.16
N ALA A 18 5.95 -14.69 4.36
CA ALA A 18 6.22 -13.27 4.54
C ALA A 18 7.65 -12.90 4.10
N ALA A 19 8.64 -13.72 4.48
CA ALA A 19 10.02 -13.55 4.05
C ALA A 19 10.17 -13.64 2.52
N ALA A 20 9.50 -14.62 1.89
CA ALA A 20 9.54 -14.79 0.43
C ALA A 20 8.95 -13.58 -0.32
N ILE A 21 7.84 -13.02 0.16
CA ILE A 21 7.25 -11.80 -0.43
C ILE A 21 8.19 -10.61 -0.24
N GLU A 22 8.80 -10.43 0.94
CA GLU A 22 9.74 -9.33 1.19
C GLU A 22 10.96 -9.40 0.26
N ILE A 23 11.59 -10.56 0.13
CA ILE A 23 12.74 -10.79 -0.76
C ILE A 23 12.38 -10.47 -2.23
N ASN A 24 11.17 -10.81 -2.66
CA ASN A 24 10.73 -10.65 -4.04
C ASN A 24 9.90 -9.37 -4.27
N LYS A 25 9.80 -8.48 -3.29
CA LYS A 25 8.99 -7.26 -3.34
C LYS A 25 9.28 -6.42 -4.57
N GLN A 26 10.54 -6.12 -4.82
CA GLN A 26 10.94 -5.32 -5.98
C GLN A 26 10.56 -5.98 -7.31
N LYS A 27 10.76 -7.28 -7.44
CA LYS A 27 10.38 -8.05 -8.62
C LYS A 27 8.86 -8.04 -8.86
N LEU A 28 8.06 -8.09 -7.80
CA LEU A 28 6.60 -7.98 -7.91
C LEU A 28 6.16 -6.56 -8.31
N ASN A 29 6.85 -5.52 -7.81
CA ASN A 29 6.62 -4.14 -8.23
C ASN A 29 6.96 -3.94 -9.72
N GLU A 30 8.03 -4.56 -10.21
CA GLU A 30 8.43 -4.50 -11.62
C GLU A 30 7.45 -5.21 -12.56
N LEU A 31 6.80 -6.28 -12.11
CA LEU A 31 5.76 -6.97 -12.85
C LEU A 31 4.43 -6.22 -12.87
N ASN A 32 4.21 -5.30 -11.97
CA ASN A 32 3.04 -4.43 -11.96
C ASN A 32 3.20 -3.33 -13.03
N VAL A 33 2.94 -3.70 -14.28
CA VAL A 33 3.21 -2.89 -15.46
C VAL A 33 2.01 -2.03 -15.77
N PHE A 34 2.05 -0.77 -15.33
CA PHE A 34 1.13 0.24 -15.82
C PHE A 34 1.94 1.46 -16.27
N PRO A 35 1.44 2.28 -17.21
CA PRO A 35 2.17 3.44 -17.71
C PRO A 35 2.39 4.50 -16.62
N VAL A 36 1.61 4.49 -15.56
CA VAL A 36 1.79 5.32 -14.37
C VAL A 36 2.62 4.54 -13.36
N PRO A 37 3.61 5.14 -12.70
CA PRO A 37 4.49 4.44 -11.77
C PRO A 37 3.79 4.17 -10.42
N ASP A 38 2.77 3.33 -10.43
CA ASP A 38 2.14 2.81 -9.22
C ASP A 38 2.54 1.37 -8.92
N GLY A 39 3.68 0.90 -9.48
CA GLY A 39 4.26 -0.44 -9.29
C GLY A 39 4.39 -0.85 -7.83
N ASP A 40 3.26 -0.97 -7.13
CA ASP A 40 3.13 -1.10 -5.69
C ASP A 40 2.65 -2.47 -5.22
N THR A 41 2.35 -3.40 -6.15
CA THR A 41 1.82 -4.74 -5.83
C THR A 41 2.70 -5.48 -4.82
N GLY A 42 4.01 -5.50 -5.02
CA GLY A 42 4.95 -6.13 -4.09
C GLY A 42 4.96 -5.45 -2.73
N THR A 43 4.94 -4.14 -2.70
CA THR A 43 4.88 -3.33 -1.48
C THR A 43 3.58 -3.59 -0.71
N ASN A 44 2.43 -3.56 -1.38
CA ASN A 44 1.13 -3.81 -0.77
C ASN A 44 1.01 -5.24 -0.21
N MET A 45 1.45 -6.25 -0.97
CA MET A 45 1.45 -7.64 -0.50
C MET A 45 2.41 -7.85 0.67
N SER A 46 3.62 -7.26 0.61
CA SER A 46 4.60 -7.35 1.68
C SER A 46 4.08 -6.71 2.98
N MET A 47 3.59 -5.48 2.94
CA MET A 47 3.04 -4.81 4.12
C MET A 47 1.87 -5.59 4.72
N THR A 48 1.01 -6.17 3.87
CA THR A 48 -0.15 -6.94 4.30
C THR A 48 0.25 -8.24 5.02
N ILE A 49 1.15 -9.03 4.43
CA ILE A 49 1.56 -10.31 5.03
C ILE A 49 2.49 -10.13 6.23
N ASN A 50 3.31 -9.06 6.25
CA ASN A 50 4.15 -8.72 7.39
C ASN A 50 3.35 -8.31 8.63
N ALA A 51 2.15 -7.76 8.48
CA ALA A 51 1.24 -7.55 9.61
C ALA A 51 0.92 -8.87 10.32
N ALA A 52 0.62 -9.94 9.55
CA ALA A 52 0.43 -11.27 10.12
C ALA A 52 1.71 -11.83 10.75
N ALA A 53 2.85 -11.68 10.09
CA ALA A 53 4.13 -12.16 10.60
C ALA A 53 4.48 -11.52 11.95
N SER A 54 4.22 -10.22 12.11
CA SER A 54 4.41 -9.50 13.38
C SER A 54 3.58 -10.09 14.51
N ASP A 55 2.26 -10.31 14.28
CA ASP A 55 1.39 -10.88 15.32
C ASP A 55 1.71 -12.35 15.60
N LEU A 56 2.06 -13.13 14.56
CA LEU A 56 2.42 -14.54 14.73
C LEU A 56 3.73 -14.74 15.51
N ARG A 57 4.70 -13.82 15.43
CA ARG A 57 5.94 -13.88 16.21
C ARG A 57 5.71 -13.78 17.71
N LYS A 58 4.64 -13.08 18.12
CA LYS A 58 4.25 -12.90 19.53
C LYS A 58 3.54 -14.12 20.15
N LEU A 59 3.13 -15.08 19.31
CA LEU A 59 2.41 -16.27 19.78
C LEU A 59 3.39 -17.39 20.16
N GLU A 60 3.31 -17.85 21.39
CA GLU A 60 4.00 -19.05 21.86
C GLU A 60 3.07 -20.25 21.69
N ASP A 61 3.53 -21.31 21.01
CA ASP A 61 2.79 -22.57 20.76
C ASP A 61 1.29 -22.41 20.48
N PRO A 62 0.91 -21.65 19.43
CA PRO A 62 -0.50 -21.41 19.14
C PRO A 62 -1.20 -22.68 18.67
N THR A 63 -2.48 -22.83 18.99
CA THR A 63 -3.34 -23.79 18.30
C THR A 63 -3.49 -23.36 16.83
N LEU A 64 -3.86 -24.31 15.96
CA LEU A 64 -4.06 -24.04 14.53
C LEU A 64 -5.10 -22.92 14.30
N GLU A 65 -6.23 -23.00 14.99
CA GLU A 65 -7.27 -21.97 14.94
C GLU A 65 -6.74 -20.59 15.38
N LYS A 66 -5.97 -20.54 16.48
CA LYS A 66 -5.44 -19.29 17.03
C LYS A 66 -4.44 -18.65 16.05
N ALA A 67 -3.54 -19.46 15.48
CA ALA A 67 -2.56 -18.96 14.50
C ALA A 67 -3.25 -18.44 13.24
N ALA A 68 -4.20 -19.21 12.67
CA ALA A 68 -4.92 -18.82 11.48
C ALA A 68 -5.81 -17.57 11.71
N SER A 69 -6.47 -17.48 12.85
CA SER A 69 -7.30 -16.32 13.20
C SER A 69 -6.48 -15.05 13.41
N ALA A 70 -5.35 -15.14 14.11
CA ALA A 70 -4.44 -14.02 14.32
C ALA A 70 -3.89 -13.50 12.97
N ALA A 71 -3.43 -14.42 12.10
CA ALA A 71 -2.95 -14.07 10.78
C ALA A 71 -4.01 -13.37 9.93
N ALA A 72 -5.22 -13.94 9.85
CA ALA A 72 -6.31 -13.37 9.05
C ALA A 72 -6.72 -11.98 9.57
N SER A 73 -6.81 -11.80 10.88
CA SER A 73 -7.17 -10.51 11.50
C SER A 73 -6.10 -9.45 11.27
N ALA A 74 -4.83 -9.80 11.43
CA ALA A 74 -3.72 -8.88 11.20
C ALA A 74 -3.59 -8.48 9.72
N MET A 75 -3.72 -9.46 8.79
CA MET A 75 -3.70 -9.17 7.35
C MET A 75 -4.87 -8.29 6.93
N LEU A 76 -6.08 -8.50 7.50
CA LEU A 76 -7.23 -7.66 7.20
C LEU A 76 -7.00 -6.21 7.62
N ARG A 77 -6.52 -5.98 8.84
CA ARG A 77 -6.19 -4.62 9.32
C ARG A 77 -5.05 -3.98 8.54
N GLY A 78 -4.03 -4.76 8.21
CA GLY A 78 -2.85 -4.31 7.47
C GLY A 78 -3.02 -4.30 5.95
N ALA A 79 -4.19 -4.68 5.42
CA ALA A 79 -4.42 -4.80 3.97
C ALA A 79 -4.26 -3.45 3.26
N ARG A 80 -3.43 -3.45 2.20
CA ARG A 80 -3.15 -2.27 1.39
C ARG A 80 -3.34 -2.57 -0.09
N GLY A 81 -3.95 -1.63 -0.81
CA GLY A 81 -4.24 -1.79 -2.23
C GLY A 81 -5.08 -3.03 -2.55
N ASN A 82 -5.41 -3.22 -3.82
CA ASN A 82 -6.22 -4.38 -4.25
C ASN A 82 -5.51 -5.71 -3.98
N SER A 83 -4.21 -5.79 -4.24
CA SER A 83 -3.42 -7.03 -4.08
C SER A 83 -3.34 -7.47 -2.62
N GLY A 84 -3.13 -6.53 -1.70
CA GLY A 84 -3.12 -6.82 -0.26
C GLY A 84 -4.51 -7.20 0.26
N VAL A 85 -5.56 -6.51 -0.17
CA VAL A 85 -6.93 -6.86 0.22
C VAL A 85 -7.30 -8.27 -0.26
N ILE A 86 -7.01 -8.62 -1.52
CA ILE A 86 -7.29 -9.97 -2.03
C ILE A 86 -6.50 -11.02 -1.24
N LEU A 87 -5.22 -10.77 -0.97
CA LEU A 87 -4.38 -11.67 -0.15
C LEU A 87 -4.97 -11.85 1.26
N SER A 88 -5.47 -10.78 1.88
CA SER A 88 -6.12 -10.85 3.20
C SER A 88 -7.42 -11.66 3.17
N LEU A 89 -8.20 -11.55 2.09
CA LEU A 89 -9.45 -12.29 1.90
C LEU A 89 -9.20 -13.79 1.70
N LEU A 90 -8.17 -14.15 0.93
CA LEU A 90 -7.72 -15.55 0.80
C LEU A 90 -7.38 -16.13 2.18
N MET A 91 -6.60 -15.43 2.99
CA MET A 91 -6.24 -15.86 4.33
C MET A 91 -7.46 -15.91 5.27
N ARG A 92 -8.40 -14.98 5.14
CA ARG A 92 -9.63 -14.97 5.95
C ARG A 92 -10.50 -16.20 5.70
N GLY A 93 -10.66 -16.62 4.43
CA GLY A 93 -11.39 -17.84 4.10
C GLY A 93 -10.68 -19.09 4.61
N ILE A 94 -9.34 -19.15 4.46
CA ILE A 94 -8.52 -20.23 5.03
C ILE A 94 -8.75 -20.33 6.54
N SER A 95 -8.63 -19.23 7.26
CA SER A 95 -8.83 -19.18 8.72
C SER A 95 -10.24 -19.63 9.13
N LYS A 96 -11.26 -19.19 8.39
CA LYS A 96 -12.65 -19.59 8.64
C LYS A 96 -12.84 -21.12 8.56
N LYS A 97 -12.20 -21.75 7.57
CA LYS A 97 -12.27 -23.21 7.37
C LYS A 97 -11.51 -23.99 8.44
N LEU A 98 -10.40 -23.44 8.93
CA LEU A 98 -9.58 -24.06 9.98
C LEU A 98 -10.14 -23.87 11.41
N LYS A 99 -11.25 -23.17 11.57
CA LYS A 99 -11.89 -22.94 12.88
C LYS A 99 -12.30 -24.25 13.53
N GLY A 100 -11.92 -24.45 14.78
CA GLY A 100 -12.21 -25.65 15.58
C GLY A 100 -11.27 -26.84 15.27
N ALA A 101 -10.35 -26.71 14.32
CA ALA A 101 -9.40 -27.78 14.00
C ALA A 101 -8.16 -27.67 14.89
N SER A 102 -7.71 -28.82 15.42
CA SER A 102 -6.42 -28.95 16.13
C SER A 102 -5.26 -29.21 15.18
N GLU A 103 -5.51 -29.96 14.12
CA GLU A 103 -4.60 -30.30 13.05
C GLU A 103 -5.29 -30.13 11.69
N CYS A 104 -4.50 -29.94 10.64
CA CYS A 104 -4.97 -29.83 9.28
C CYS A 104 -4.26 -30.89 8.41
N ASP A 105 -5.04 -31.75 7.77
CA ASP A 105 -4.60 -32.70 6.75
C ASP A 105 -4.78 -32.12 5.33
N GLY A 106 -4.45 -32.90 4.31
CA GLY A 106 -4.56 -32.47 2.91
C GLY A 106 -5.99 -32.14 2.49
N VAL A 107 -6.99 -32.90 2.96
CA VAL A 107 -8.41 -32.66 2.62
C VAL A 107 -8.89 -31.35 3.25
N LEU A 108 -8.60 -31.12 4.52
CA LEU A 108 -8.97 -29.88 5.19
C LEU A 108 -8.25 -28.68 4.57
N TRP A 109 -6.97 -28.84 4.21
CA TRP A 109 -6.17 -27.80 3.57
C TRP A 109 -6.72 -27.40 2.20
N ALA A 110 -7.05 -28.38 1.34
CA ALA A 110 -7.65 -28.13 0.04
C ALA A 110 -8.98 -27.37 0.15
N ASN A 111 -9.82 -27.78 1.11
CA ASN A 111 -11.07 -27.08 1.40
C ASN A 111 -10.83 -25.67 1.97
N ALA A 112 -9.75 -25.46 2.73
CA ALA A 112 -9.40 -24.15 3.25
C ALA A 112 -8.95 -23.21 2.12
N LEU A 113 -8.15 -23.67 1.18
CA LEU A 113 -7.78 -22.91 -0.02
C LEU A 113 -9.03 -22.52 -0.84
N GLN A 114 -9.97 -23.45 -1.01
CA GLN A 114 -11.23 -23.17 -1.74
C GLN A 114 -12.08 -22.12 -1.02
N GLU A 115 -12.25 -22.22 0.30
CA GLU A 115 -12.98 -21.20 1.09
C GLU A 115 -12.31 -19.80 0.98
N GLY A 116 -10.96 -19.77 0.89
CA GLY A 116 -10.21 -18.54 0.62
C GLY A 116 -10.57 -17.92 -0.73
N VAL A 117 -10.62 -18.75 -1.78
CA VAL A 117 -11.03 -18.34 -3.12
C VAL A 117 -12.46 -17.81 -3.13
N ASP A 118 -13.39 -18.54 -2.52
CA ASP A 118 -14.80 -18.16 -2.47
C ASP A 118 -14.99 -16.82 -1.74
N ALA A 119 -14.25 -16.59 -0.65
CA ALA A 119 -14.27 -15.32 0.07
C ALA A 119 -13.75 -14.16 -0.79
N ALA A 120 -12.66 -14.37 -1.55
CA ALA A 120 -12.09 -13.36 -2.41
C ALA A 120 -13.01 -13.02 -3.61
N TYR A 121 -13.55 -14.03 -4.30
CA TYR A 121 -14.48 -13.80 -5.42
C TYR A 121 -15.78 -13.11 -4.98
N LYS A 122 -16.27 -13.43 -3.80
CA LYS A 122 -17.49 -12.79 -3.25
C LYS A 122 -17.29 -11.30 -2.96
N ALA A 123 -16.09 -10.91 -2.54
CA ALA A 123 -15.80 -9.53 -2.15
C ALA A 123 -15.45 -8.64 -3.35
N VAL A 124 -14.94 -9.20 -4.45
CA VAL A 124 -14.57 -8.43 -5.64
C VAL A 124 -15.79 -8.25 -6.53
N MET A 125 -16.28 -7.01 -6.68
CA MET A 125 -17.49 -6.70 -7.45
C MET A 125 -17.42 -7.14 -8.93
N LYS A 126 -16.25 -7.04 -9.55
CA LYS A 126 -16.00 -7.46 -10.94
C LYS A 126 -14.71 -8.27 -11.01
N PRO A 127 -14.74 -9.58 -10.68
CA PRO A 127 -13.57 -10.42 -10.77
C PRO A 127 -13.02 -10.45 -12.19
N ALA A 128 -11.74 -10.16 -12.36
CA ALA A 128 -11.05 -10.24 -13.64
C ALA A 128 -10.26 -11.55 -13.74
N GLU A 129 -10.46 -12.28 -14.82
CA GLU A 129 -9.65 -13.46 -15.12
C GLU A 129 -8.24 -13.04 -15.60
N GLY A 130 -7.28 -13.95 -15.47
CA GLY A 130 -5.87 -13.66 -15.71
C GLY A 130 -5.21 -12.85 -14.60
N THR A 131 -5.71 -12.97 -13.35
CA THR A 131 -5.19 -12.28 -12.18
C THR A 131 -4.92 -13.26 -11.03
N ILE A 132 -4.47 -12.75 -9.87
CA ILE A 132 -4.32 -13.52 -8.62
C ILE A 132 -5.55 -14.38 -8.30
N LEU A 133 -6.76 -13.92 -8.64
CA LEU A 133 -7.99 -14.67 -8.43
C LEU A 133 -8.02 -15.95 -9.26
N THR A 134 -7.65 -15.88 -10.53
CA THR A 134 -7.55 -17.04 -11.43
C THR A 134 -6.50 -18.03 -10.93
N VAL A 135 -5.32 -17.54 -10.56
CA VAL A 135 -4.22 -18.37 -10.06
C VAL A 135 -4.62 -19.08 -8.77
N ALA A 136 -5.24 -18.38 -7.83
CA ALA A 136 -5.71 -18.96 -6.58
C ALA A 136 -6.82 -20.00 -6.82
N ARG A 137 -7.78 -19.72 -7.68
CA ARG A 137 -8.89 -20.63 -8.03
C ARG A 137 -8.39 -21.94 -8.65
N LEU A 138 -7.48 -21.88 -9.61
CA LEU A 138 -6.94 -23.06 -10.25
C LEU A 138 -6.04 -23.87 -9.31
N ALA A 139 -5.29 -23.22 -8.44
CA ALA A 139 -4.53 -23.86 -7.37
C ALA A 139 -5.45 -24.63 -6.40
N ALA A 140 -6.52 -24.00 -5.92
CA ALA A 140 -7.48 -24.61 -5.01
C ALA A 140 -8.22 -25.80 -5.67
N ALA A 141 -8.65 -25.65 -6.92
CA ALA A 141 -9.30 -26.74 -7.67
C ALA A 141 -8.37 -27.96 -7.81
N LYS A 142 -7.09 -27.76 -8.11
CA LYS A 142 -6.11 -28.84 -8.17
C LYS A 142 -5.83 -29.46 -6.79
N ALA A 143 -5.77 -28.62 -5.74
CA ALA A 143 -5.64 -29.11 -4.37
C ALA A 143 -6.78 -30.06 -3.98
N LEU A 144 -8.04 -29.71 -4.30
CA LEU A 144 -9.20 -30.56 -4.06
C LEU A 144 -9.10 -31.90 -4.83
N ALA A 145 -8.68 -31.88 -6.09
CA ALA A 145 -8.46 -33.08 -6.86
C ALA A 145 -7.37 -33.96 -6.24
N ALA A 146 -6.23 -33.36 -5.90
CA ALA A 146 -5.08 -34.03 -5.30
C ALA A 146 -5.41 -34.65 -3.92
N ALA A 147 -6.22 -33.98 -3.11
CA ALA A 147 -6.64 -34.48 -1.80
C ALA A 147 -7.48 -35.77 -1.88
N ASN A 148 -8.20 -36.00 -3.00
CA ASN A 148 -8.91 -37.23 -3.27
C ASN A 148 -7.96 -38.40 -3.66
N GLU A 149 -6.78 -38.07 -4.19
CA GLU A 149 -5.77 -39.08 -4.57
C GLU A 149 -4.88 -39.43 -3.37
N ASN A 150 -4.46 -38.42 -2.61
CA ASN A 150 -3.59 -38.57 -1.44
C ASN A 150 -3.84 -37.47 -0.44
N ASN A 151 -4.21 -37.84 0.79
CA ASN A 151 -4.52 -36.90 1.88
C ASN A 151 -3.27 -36.34 2.63
N TYR A 152 -2.07 -36.49 2.08
CA TYR A 152 -0.88 -35.86 2.67
C TYR A 152 -0.85 -34.38 2.32
N LEU A 153 -0.82 -33.53 3.34
CA LEU A 153 -0.86 -32.07 3.16
C LEU A 153 0.28 -31.58 2.27
N GLU A 154 1.48 -32.11 2.42
CA GLU A 154 2.63 -31.75 1.58
C GLU A 154 2.37 -32.06 0.10
N PHE A 155 1.76 -33.22 -0.21
CA PHE A 155 1.41 -33.57 -1.58
C PHE A 155 0.36 -32.62 -2.16
N VAL A 156 -0.68 -32.31 -1.38
CA VAL A 156 -1.75 -31.40 -1.80
C VAL A 156 -1.20 -29.99 -2.05
N GLN A 157 -0.32 -29.50 -1.17
CA GLN A 157 0.32 -28.18 -1.32
C GLN A 157 1.22 -28.12 -2.57
N GLU A 158 1.98 -29.19 -2.85
CA GLU A 158 2.82 -29.27 -4.04
C GLU A 158 2.00 -29.24 -5.32
N GLN A 159 0.89 -30.01 -5.38
CA GLN A 159 -0.01 -30.02 -6.53
C GLN A 159 -0.73 -28.66 -6.72
N ALA A 160 -1.10 -27.99 -5.64
CA ALA A 160 -1.64 -26.63 -5.68
C ALA A 160 -0.64 -25.63 -6.26
N LEU A 161 0.62 -25.68 -5.83
CA LEU A 161 1.69 -24.82 -6.32
C LEU A 161 1.96 -25.06 -7.83
N GLU A 162 1.99 -26.31 -8.27
CA GLU A 162 2.22 -26.66 -9.66
C GLU A 162 1.11 -26.08 -10.57
N ALA A 163 -0.15 -26.25 -10.16
CA ALA A 163 -1.29 -25.66 -10.87
C ALA A 163 -1.27 -24.12 -10.84
N ALA A 164 -0.84 -23.50 -9.72
CA ALA A 164 -0.67 -22.06 -9.62
C ALA A 164 0.38 -21.54 -10.62
N LYS A 165 1.52 -22.22 -10.75
CA LYS A 165 2.57 -21.86 -11.71
C LYS A 165 2.11 -21.95 -13.17
N ILE A 166 1.34 -22.99 -13.51
CA ILE A 166 0.74 -23.15 -14.84
C ILE A 166 -0.28 -22.02 -15.10
N ALA A 167 -1.18 -21.77 -14.15
CA ALA A 167 -2.17 -20.73 -14.26
C ALA A 167 -1.53 -19.33 -14.39
N LEU A 168 -0.46 -19.07 -13.62
CA LEU A 168 0.30 -17.82 -13.70
C LEU A 168 0.87 -17.59 -15.09
N ALA A 169 1.49 -18.61 -15.70
CA ALA A 169 2.04 -18.51 -17.05
C ALA A 169 0.97 -18.18 -18.10
N ASP A 170 -0.28 -18.63 -17.88
CA ASP A 170 -1.40 -18.39 -18.80
C ASP A 170 -2.11 -17.03 -18.57
N THR A 171 -1.81 -16.30 -17.49
CA THR A 171 -2.39 -14.97 -17.24
C THR A 171 -2.15 -14.00 -18.38
N VAL A 172 -1.00 -14.11 -19.06
CA VAL A 172 -0.64 -13.31 -20.25
C VAL A 172 -1.65 -13.49 -21.38
N ASN A 173 -2.22 -14.67 -21.53
CA ASN A 173 -3.20 -14.97 -22.59
C ASN A 173 -4.62 -14.54 -22.22
N GLN A 174 -4.93 -14.51 -20.94
CA GLN A 174 -6.28 -14.25 -20.43
C GLN A 174 -6.55 -12.75 -20.20
N ASN A 175 -5.50 -11.96 -19.92
CA ASN A 175 -5.64 -10.53 -19.69
C ASN A 175 -4.98 -9.74 -20.83
N PRO A 176 -5.77 -8.95 -21.60
CA PRO A 176 -5.24 -8.17 -22.73
C PRO A 176 -4.14 -7.18 -22.34
N VAL A 177 -4.18 -6.61 -21.12
CA VAL A 177 -3.17 -5.68 -20.61
C VAL A 177 -1.84 -6.40 -20.40
N LEU A 178 -1.87 -7.55 -19.73
CA LEU A 178 -0.68 -8.38 -19.49
C LEU A 178 -0.10 -8.91 -20.81
N LYS A 179 -0.96 -9.25 -21.78
CA LYS A 179 -0.56 -9.71 -23.10
C LYS A 179 0.23 -8.64 -23.84
N LYS A 180 -0.24 -7.39 -23.81
CA LYS A 180 0.46 -6.25 -24.44
C LYS A 180 1.80 -5.98 -23.78
N ALA A 181 1.87 -6.06 -22.45
CA ALA A 181 3.09 -5.83 -21.69
C ALA A 181 4.08 -7.02 -21.72
N GLY A 182 3.65 -8.20 -22.18
CA GLY A 182 4.47 -9.41 -22.21
C GLY A 182 4.88 -9.94 -20.84
N VAL A 183 4.09 -9.64 -19.80
CA VAL A 183 4.38 -10.01 -18.40
C VAL A 183 3.23 -10.80 -17.77
N VAL A 184 3.55 -11.59 -16.75
CA VAL A 184 2.55 -12.32 -15.94
C VAL A 184 1.93 -11.40 -14.88
N ASP A 185 0.79 -11.80 -14.31
CA ASP A 185 0.15 -11.06 -13.23
C ASP A 185 1.02 -10.99 -11.98
N ALA A 186 1.29 -9.78 -11.50
CA ALA A 186 2.15 -9.53 -10.33
C ALA A 186 1.55 -10.14 -9.03
N GLY A 187 0.24 -9.98 -8.82
CA GLY A 187 -0.47 -10.54 -7.68
C GLY A 187 -0.47 -12.08 -7.69
N GLY A 188 -0.73 -12.69 -8.85
CA GLY A 188 -0.65 -14.14 -9.07
C GLY A 188 0.76 -14.68 -8.84
N LYS A 189 1.80 -13.94 -9.26
CA LYS A 189 3.19 -14.28 -8.98
C LYS A 189 3.48 -14.24 -7.48
N GLY A 190 2.98 -13.23 -6.78
CA GLY A 190 3.08 -13.14 -5.32
C GLY A 190 2.39 -14.30 -4.62
N TRP A 191 1.21 -14.72 -5.08
CA TRP A 191 0.54 -15.90 -4.54
C TRP A 191 1.35 -17.18 -4.75
N CYS A 192 1.99 -17.36 -5.91
CA CYS A 192 2.92 -18.47 -6.14
C CYS A 192 4.09 -18.45 -5.14
N PHE A 193 4.68 -17.29 -4.83
CA PHE A 193 5.74 -17.20 -3.82
C PHE A 193 5.23 -17.58 -2.42
N VAL A 194 4.00 -17.20 -2.06
CA VAL A 194 3.37 -17.62 -0.79
C VAL A 194 3.26 -19.14 -0.72
N LEU A 195 2.67 -19.78 -1.75
CA LEU A 195 2.48 -21.23 -1.77
C LEU A 195 3.82 -21.99 -1.77
N GLU A 196 4.82 -21.49 -2.51
CA GLU A 196 6.16 -22.10 -2.58
C GLU A 196 6.90 -22.03 -1.24
N ALA A 197 6.91 -20.86 -0.59
CA ALA A 197 7.53 -20.70 0.71
C ALA A 197 6.84 -21.53 1.81
N MET A 198 5.51 -21.66 1.74
CA MET A 198 4.77 -22.54 2.63
C MET A 198 5.18 -24.02 2.42
N LEU A 199 5.37 -24.46 1.18
CA LEU A 199 5.83 -25.82 0.86
C LEU A 199 7.26 -26.06 1.35
N LEU A 200 8.18 -25.11 1.15
CA LEU A 200 9.55 -25.19 1.65
C LEU A 200 9.58 -25.31 3.19
N ALA A 201 8.78 -24.48 3.88
CA ALA A 201 8.64 -24.59 5.33
C ALA A 201 8.12 -25.95 5.80
N LEU A 202 7.18 -26.58 5.07
CA LEU A 202 6.72 -27.95 5.35
C LEU A 202 7.85 -28.97 5.24
N ARG A 203 8.79 -28.75 4.32
CA ARG A 203 9.98 -29.60 4.11
C ARG A 203 11.12 -29.33 5.09
N GLY A 204 10.99 -28.29 5.92
CA GLY A 204 12.02 -27.88 6.87
C GLY A 204 13.05 -26.93 6.27
N GLU A 205 12.77 -26.36 5.10
CA GLU A 205 13.60 -25.42 4.37
C GLU A 205 12.97 -24.01 4.49
N ASP A 206 13.11 -23.38 5.66
CA ASP A 206 12.48 -22.08 5.90
C ASP A 206 13.14 -20.98 5.03
N VAL A 207 12.31 -20.17 4.40
CA VAL A 207 12.78 -18.95 3.72
C VAL A 207 13.03 -17.89 4.79
N VAL A 208 14.25 -17.37 4.84
CA VAL A 208 14.66 -16.30 5.76
C VAL A 208 15.16 -15.13 4.93
N VAL A 209 14.83 -13.92 5.34
CA VAL A 209 15.43 -12.72 4.73
C VAL A 209 16.93 -12.75 5.08
N PRO A 210 17.83 -12.69 4.10
CA PRO A 210 19.26 -12.63 4.38
C PRO A 210 19.60 -11.39 5.21
N GLU A 211 20.41 -11.53 6.25
CA GLU A 211 20.89 -10.41 7.06
C GLU A 211 21.78 -9.43 6.26
N ASN A 212 22.27 -9.87 5.09
CA ASN A 212 23.09 -9.07 4.19
C ASN A 212 22.47 -9.05 2.78
N GLY A 213 21.66 -8.05 2.48
CA GLY A 213 21.18 -7.85 1.12
C GLY A 213 20.05 -6.84 0.99
N GLY A 214 20.38 -5.59 0.72
CA GLY A 214 19.56 -4.60 0.03
C GLY A 214 18.24 -4.21 0.69
N SER A 215 18.20 -3.03 1.27
CA SER A 215 17.03 -2.16 1.55
C SER A 215 15.71 -2.88 1.87
N ALA A 216 15.62 -3.46 3.05
CA ALA A 216 14.37 -3.54 3.77
C ALA A 216 14.59 -2.73 5.05
N GLU A 217 13.93 -1.57 5.15
CA GLU A 217 13.66 -0.99 6.45
C GLU A 217 12.83 -2.01 7.24
N VAL A 218 13.50 -2.93 7.91
CA VAL A 218 12.96 -3.57 9.09
C VAL A 218 13.02 -2.49 10.14
N LYS A 219 11.91 -1.76 10.32
CA LYS A 219 11.66 -1.15 11.61
C LYS A 219 11.54 -2.32 12.58
N GLU A 220 12.65 -2.72 13.20
CA GLU A 220 12.59 -3.22 14.55
C GLU A 220 12.02 -2.08 15.38
N SER A 221 10.71 -2.08 15.55
CA SER A 221 10.13 -1.38 16.66
C SER A 221 10.62 -2.14 17.88
N ALA A 222 11.67 -1.64 18.53
CA ALA A 222 11.96 -2.00 19.88
C ALA A 222 10.64 -1.87 20.65
N ASP A 223 10.29 -2.91 21.38
CA ASP A 223 9.12 -2.91 22.24
C ASP A 223 9.41 -1.97 23.41
N PHE A 224 8.96 -0.74 23.31
CA PHE A 224 9.13 0.30 24.33
C PHE A 224 7.99 0.33 25.34
N SER A 225 7.11 -0.68 25.34
CA SER A 225 5.93 -0.72 26.21
C SER A 225 6.24 -0.79 27.71
N ASP A 226 7.48 -1.08 28.10
CA ASP A 226 7.91 -1.23 29.50
C ASP A 226 8.77 -0.08 30.04
N PHE A 227 9.02 0.98 29.28
CA PHE A 227 9.84 2.11 29.75
C PHE A 227 8.98 3.33 30.09
N ALA A 228 9.09 3.81 31.33
CA ALA A 228 8.57 5.12 31.71
C ALA A 228 9.42 6.26 31.09
N ASP A 229 8.83 7.44 30.87
CA ASP A 229 9.52 8.63 30.30
C ASP A 229 10.83 9.00 31.05
N GLU A 230 10.97 8.57 32.29
CA GLU A 230 12.14 8.79 33.14
C GLU A 230 13.34 7.88 32.76
N ASP A 231 13.11 6.81 31.99
CA ASP A 231 14.15 5.83 31.61
C ASP A 231 14.88 6.18 30.29
N ILE A 232 14.37 7.16 29.49
CA ILE A 232 15.03 7.59 28.27
C ILE A 232 16.20 8.52 28.59
N THR A 233 17.39 7.94 28.71
CA THR A 233 18.64 8.66 29.03
C THR A 233 19.11 9.52 27.84
N PHE A 234 18.98 9.00 26.61
CA PHE A 234 19.38 9.68 25.37
C PHE A 234 18.16 10.00 24.50
N THR A 235 18.06 11.24 24.08
CA THR A 235 16.84 11.80 23.45
C THR A 235 16.71 11.44 21.97
N TYR A 236 17.83 11.28 21.25
CA TYR A 236 17.80 11.15 19.79
C TYR A 236 18.34 9.79 19.33
N CYS A 237 17.50 9.07 18.59
CA CYS A 237 17.95 7.98 17.73
C CYS A 237 18.60 8.59 16.50
N THR A 238 19.87 8.28 16.26
CA THR A 238 20.67 8.85 15.17
C THR A 238 21.20 7.71 14.31
N GLU A 239 20.75 7.65 13.08
CA GLU A 239 21.16 6.67 12.08
C GLU A 239 21.85 7.38 10.93
N PHE A 240 22.97 6.84 10.44
CA PHE A 240 23.61 7.35 9.24
C PHE A 240 24.43 6.29 8.53
N ILE A 241 24.64 6.51 7.23
CA ILE A 241 25.57 5.78 6.40
C ILE A 241 26.57 6.78 5.85
N VAL A 242 27.85 6.54 6.06
CA VAL A 242 28.95 7.35 5.54
C VAL A 242 29.82 6.51 4.61
N SER A 243 30.20 7.07 3.44
CA SER A 243 31.15 6.45 2.52
C SER A 243 32.53 6.33 3.16
N ARG A 244 33.22 5.22 2.91
CA ARG A 244 34.57 5.00 3.41
C ARG A 244 35.59 5.54 2.39
N GLU A 245 35.97 6.81 2.52
CA GLU A 245 36.79 7.52 1.54
C GLU A 245 38.27 7.57 1.93
N ASN A 246 38.62 7.03 3.09
CA ASN A 246 39.97 7.05 3.60
C ASN A 246 40.31 5.78 4.43
N GLY A 247 41.55 5.66 4.90
CA GLY A 247 42.01 4.51 5.65
C GLY A 247 41.81 4.60 7.17
N ASN A 248 40.92 5.49 7.65
CA ASN A 248 40.61 5.60 9.08
C ASN A 248 39.95 4.31 9.59
N ASP A 249 40.30 3.88 10.79
CA ASP A 249 39.78 2.66 11.39
C ASP A 249 38.36 2.91 11.91
N PRO A 250 37.31 2.17 11.45
CA PRO A 250 35.95 2.27 11.98
C PRO A 250 35.83 2.02 13.48
N GLU A 251 36.77 1.28 14.08
CA GLU A 251 36.82 1.04 15.53
C GLU A 251 37.09 2.31 16.34
N ASP A 252 37.81 3.27 15.77
CA ASP A 252 37.97 4.59 16.42
C ASP A 252 36.64 5.36 16.47
N LEU A 253 35.81 5.25 15.40
CA LEU A 253 34.48 5.82 15.38
C LEU A 253 33.57 5.11 16.38
N ARG A 254 33.66 3.79 16.47
CA ARG A 254 32.91 2.97 17.45
C ARG A 254 33.24 3.40 18.88
N ALA A 255 34.55 3.51 19.19
CA ALA A 255 35.02 3.93 20.52
C ALA A 255 34.48 5.32 20.89
N PHE A 256 34.55 6.28 19.95
CA PHE A 256 34.04 7.63 20.15
C PHE A 256 32.51 7.66 20.39
N LEU A 257 31.75 6.94 19.56
CA LEU A 257 30.28 6.92 19.66
C LEU A 257 29.81 6.18 20.91
N SER A 258 30.55 5.19 21.42
CA SER A 258 30.23 4.49 22.67
C SER A 258 30.31 5.41 23.89
N GLU A 259 31.13 6.45 23.85
CA GLU A 259 31.20 7.46 24.92
C GLU A 259 30.11 8.53 24.77
N LEU A 260 29.58 8.72 23.56
CA LEU A 260 28.61 9.76 23.23
C LEU A 260 27.16 9.35 23.48
N GLY A 261 26.89 8.04 23.55
CA GLY A 261 25.54 7.50 23.66
C GLY A 261 25.47 6.02 24.01
N ASP A 262 24.27 5.45 23.91
CA ASP A 262 24.04 4.02 24.07
C ASP A 262 23.40 3.38 22.81
N SER A 263 23.04 2.11 22.91
CA SER A 263 22.41 1.32 21.83
C SER A 263 23.19 1.40 20.51
N LEU A 264 24.51 1.54 20.60
CA LEU A 264 25.39 1.69 19.44
C LEU A 264 25.47 0.38 18.63
N VAL A 265 25.07 0.46 17.38
CA VAL A 265 25.32 -0.56 16.34
C VAL A 265 26.13 0.10 15.22
N LEU A 266 27.34 -0.41 14.98
CA LEU A 266 28.20 0.03 13.89
C LEU A 266 28.58 -1.20 13.05
N VAL A 267 28.25 -1.13 11.76
CA VAL A 267 28.59 -2.15 10.76
C VAL A 267 29.34 -1.47 9.63
N ASP A 268 30.48 -2.01 9.25
CA ASP A 268 31.30 -1.49 8.15
C ASP A 268 31.67 -2.57 7.14
N ASP A 269 31.88 -2.13 5.92
CA ASP A 269 32.50 -2.89 4.84
C ASP A 269 33.59 -2.06 4.14
N ASP A 270 34.04 -2.50 2.97
CA ASP A 270 35.10 -1.79 2.23
C ASP A 270 34.66 -0.43 1.65
N GLU A 271 33.33 -0.18 1.53
CA GLU A 271 32.75 0.99 0.85
C GLU A 271 32.01 1.94 1.80
N ILE A 272 31.37 1.41 2.85
CA ILE A 272 30.50 2.22 3.73
C ILE A 272 30.67 1.84 5.21
N ILE A 273 30.33 2.78 6.09
CA ILE A 273 30.12 2.57 7.52
C ILE A 273 28.68 2.95 7.85
N LYS A 274 27.90 1.99 8.37
CA LYS A 274 26.53 2.21 8.85
C LYS A 274 26.52 2.28 10.36
N VAL A 275 25.89 3.32 10.90
CA VAL A 275 25.79 3.57 12.33
C VAL A 275 24.35 3.79 12.76
N HIS A 276 24.01 3.20 13.91
CA HIS A 276 22.84 3.52 14.73
C HIS A 276 23.33 3.81 16.14
N VAL A 277 22.96 4.93 16.73
CA VAL A 277 23.31 5.33 18.10
C VAL A 277 22.23 6.18 18.75
N HIS A 278 21.94 5.95 20.02
CA HIS A 278 21.10 6.84 20.83
C HIS A 278 21.99 7.86 21.54
N THR A 279 21.78 9.15 21.28
CA THR A 279 22.62 10.21 21.85
C THR A 279 21.81 11.49 22.11
N ASN A 280 22.31 12.33 23.02
CA ASN A 280 21.80 13.68 23.20
C ASN A 280 22.48 14.71 22.27
N ASN A 281 23.55 14.29 21.57
CA ASN A 281 24.37 15.16 20.72
C ASN A 281 24.52 14.58 19.29
N PRO A 282 23.42 14.46 18.52
CA PRO A 282 23.47 13.87 17.17
C PRO A 282 24.42 14.63 16.23
N GLY A 283 24.52 15.97 16.37
CA GLY A 283 25.43 16.77 15.58
C GLY A 283 26.90 16.40 15.80
N THR A 284 27.29 16.04 17.03
CA THR A 284 28.65 15.60 17.36
C THR A 284 28.96 14.24 16.76
N ALA A 285 27.99 13.31 16.79
CA ALA A 285 28.12 11.99 16.15
C ALA A 285 28.34 12.15 14.63
N LEU A 286 27.57 12.99 13.98
CA LEU A 286 27.69 13.25 12.54
C LEU A 286 29.02 13.95 12.20
N GLN A 287 29.45 14.93 13.02
CA GLN A 287 30.72 15.64 12.79
C GLN A 287 31.92 14.67 12.85
N GLU A 288 31.91 13.70 13.76
CA GLU A 288 32.94 12.68 13.85
C GLU A 288 32.93 11.74 12.64
N ALA A 289 31.71 11.31 12.23
CA ALA A 289 31.54 10.44 11.08
C ALA A 289 32.06 11.05 9.76
N LEU A 290 31.97 12.37 9.57
CA LEU A 290 32.52 13.07 8.40
C LEU A 290 34.04 12.93 8.24
N LYS A 291 34.77 12.50 9.28
CA LYS A 291 36.21 12.20 9.16
C LYS A 291 36.49 10.92 8.35
N TYR A 292 35.48 10.10 8.07
CA TYR A 292 35.56 8.84 7.34
C TYR A 292 35.16 8.98 5.87
N GLY A 293 34.29 9.96 5.56
CA GLY A 293 33.84 10.26 4.20
C GLY A 293 32.54 11.04 4.15
N SER A 294 31.89 11.07 3.01
CA SER A 294 30.64 11.79 2.76
C SER A 294 29.42 10.98 3.22
N PHE A 295 28.36 11.64 3.68
CA PHE A 295 27.13 10.95 4.04
C PHE A 295 26.38 10.46 2.81
N VAL A 296 25.95 9.19 2.84
CA VAL A 296 24.99 8.61 1.91
C VAL A 296 23.56 8.86 2.40
N THR A 297 23.33 8.63 3.71
CA THR A 297 22.04 8.91 4.37
C THR A 297 22.26 9.38 5.79
N VAL A 298 21.35 10.21 6.28
CA VAL A 298 21.27 10.64 7.69
C VAL A 298 19.81 10.69 8.11
N LYS A 299 19.50 10.08 9.27
CA LYS A 299 18.19 10.12 9.90
C LYS A 299 18.36 10.41 11.38
N ILE A 300 17.60 11.38 11.91
CA ILE A 300 17.58 11.72 13.33
C ILE A 300 16.13 11.80 13.78
N GLU A 301 15.78 11.04 14.82
CA GLU A 301 14.44 11.03 15.39
C GLU A 301 14.50 11.33 16.88
N ASN A 302 13.55 12.13 17.37
CA ASN A 302 13.43 12.41 18.79
C ASN A 302 12.58 11.34 19.48
N MET A 303 13.23 10.43 20.22
CA MET A 303 12.57 9.29 20.86
C MET A 303 11.59 9.71 21.97
N ARG A 304 11.83 10.83 22.65
CA ARG A 304 10.90 11.34 23.65
C ARG A 304 9.59 11.80 23.02
N LEU A 305 9.64 12.48 21.86
CA LEU A 305 8.43 12.84 21.11
C LEU A 305 7.71 11.60 20.57
N GLN A 306 8.45 10.63 20.06
CA GLN A 306 7.87 9.35 19.61
C GLN A 306 7.28 8.54 20.76
N HIS A 307 7.92 8.55 21.92
CA HIS A 307 7.39 7.90 23.13
C HIS A 307 6.15 8.63 23.65
N THR A 308 6.17 9.95 23.73
CA THR A 308 4.99 10.74 24.11
C THR A 308 3.83 10.55 23.13
N GLU A 309 4.09 10.53 21.82
CA GLU A 309 3.09 10.19 20.80
C GLU A 309 2.61 8.74 20.92
N LYS A 310 3.50 7.77 21.22
CA LYS A 310 3.13 6.38 21.45
C LYS A 310 2.39 6.17 22.76
N VAL A 311 2.83 6.76 23.88
CA VAL A 311 2.16 6.65 25.18
C VAL A 311 0.80 7.34 25.15
N LEU A 312 0.68 8.48 24.46
CA LEU A 312 -0.61 9.10 24.18
C LEU A 312 -1.45 8.21 23.25
N SER A 313 -0.84 7.54 22.26
CA SER A 313 -1.53 6.60 21.38
C SER A 313 -1.87 5.27 22.10
N GLU A 314 -1.07 4.75 23.00
CA GLU A 314 -1.34 3.51 23.75
C GLU A 314 -2.35 3.70 24.90
N GLN A 315 -2.40 4.87 25.52
CA GLN A 315 -3.51 5.23 26.42
C GLN A 315 -4.81 5.54 25.66
N GLU A 316 -4.71 5.86 24.35
CA GLU A 316 -5.80 6.00 23.40
C GLU A 316 -6.11 4.70 22.63
N LEU A 317 -5.35 3.62 22.78
CA LEU A 317 -5.44 2.33 22.07
C LEU A 317 -6.56 1.37 22.54
N SER A 318 -7.58 1.89 23.18
CA SER A 318 -8.95 1.52 22.79
C SER A 318 -9.35 2.54 21.75
N PRO A 319 -9.73 2.19 20.52
CA PRO A 319 -10.25 3.17 19.56
C PRO A 319 -11.49 3.79 20.21
N LYS A 320 -11.34 4.95 20.84
CA LYS A 320 -12.49 5.72 21.33
C LYS A 320 -13.25 6.12 20.07
N ILE A 321 -14.28 5.36 19.76
CA ILE A 321 -15.23 5.73 18.73
C ILE A 321 -15.86 7.02 19.22
N ALA A 322 -15.64 8.11 18.48
CA ALA A 322 -16.22 9.40 18.81
C ALA A 322 -17.75 9.27 18.88
N GLU A 323 -18.34 9.76 19.95
CA GLU A 323 -19.79 9.79 20.07
C GLU A 323 -20.37 10.71 18.97
N PRO A 324 -21.49 10.34 18.37
CA PRO A 324 -22.08 11.13 17.30
C PRO A 324 -22.57 12.50 17.82
N GLU A 325 -22.09 13.58 17.21
CA GLU A 325 -22.57 14.94 17.41
C GLU A 325 -23.43 15.40 16.22
N LYS A 326 -23.34 14.66 15.08
CA LYS A 326 -24.07 14.93 13.85
C LYS A 326 -24.48 13.64 13.13
N ALA A 327 -25.45 13.72 12.23
CA ALA A 327 -25.94 12.57 11.50
C ALA A 327 -24.92 12.06 10.48
N LEU A 328 -24.31 12.96 9.69
CA LEU A 328 -23.44 12.65 8.57
C LEU A 328 -22.05 13.25 8.75
N GLY A 329 -21.03 12.48 8.39
CA GLY A 329 -19.64 12.93 8.31
C GLY A 329 -18.96 12.38 7.08
N VAL A 330 -17.82 12.94 6.70
CA VAL A 330 -17.07 12.55 5.51
C VAL A 330 -15.58 12.42 5.83
N VAL A 331 -14.97 11.34 5.32
CA VAL A 331 -13.52 11.11 5.34
C VAL A 331 -13.02 11.02 3.91
N SER A 332 -11.91 11.68 3.60
CA SER A 332 -11.34 11.68 2.25
C SER A 332 -9.87 11.28 2.26
N VAL A 333 -9.46 10.47 1.29
CA VAL A 333 -8.06 10.12 1.06
C VAL A 333 -7.46 11.09 0.04
N CYS A 334 -6.37 11.73 0.38
CA CYS A 334 -5.59 12.53 -0.58
C CYS A 334 -4.13 12.66 -0.14
N ALA A 335 -3.24 12.92 -1.11
CA ALA A 335 -1.85 13.26 -0.89
C ALA A 335 -1.61 14.71 -1.32
N GLY A 336 -0.90 15.45 -0.48
CA GLY A 336 -0.61 16.87 -0.73
C GLY A 336 -1.40 17.81 0.19
N LYS A 337 -0.67 18.74 0.80
CA LYS A 337 -1.23 19.66 1.78
C LYS A 337 -2.36 20.53 1.19
N GLY A 338 -2.17 21.00 -0.05
CA GLY A 338 -3.16 21.85 -0.71
C GLY A 338 -4.46 21.11 -1.03
N LEU A 339 -4.37 19.82 -1.47
CA LEU A 339 -5.57 19.00 -1.66
C LEU A 339 -6.30 18.73 -0.34
N GLY A 340 -5.56 18.49 0.75
CA GLY A 340 -6.15 18.40 2.09
C GLY A 340 -6.91 19.66 2.49
N GLU A 341 -6.35 20.84 2.21
CA GLU A 341 -7.01 22.14 2.47
C GLU A 341 -8.28 22.30 1.62
N VAL A 342 -8.27 21.85 0.35
CA VAL A 342 -9.47 21.86 -0.52
C VAL A 342 -10.58 21.02 0.09
N PHE A 343 -10.30 19.77 0.48
CA PHE A 343 -11.29 18.90 1.10
C PHE A 343 -11.80 19.41 2.45
N SER A 344 -10.92 19.96 3.28
CA SER A 344 -11.30 20.56 4.55
C SER A 344 -12.23 21.77 4.36
N ASN A 345 -11.95 22.61 3.36
CA ASN A 345 -12.83 23.76 3.03
C ASN A 345 -14.19 23.33 2.47
N LEU A 346 -14.28 22.13 1.88
CA LEU A 346 -15.55 21.53 1.42
C LEU A 346 -16.32 20.82 2.55
N GLY A 347 -15.79 20.82 3.79
CA GLY A 347 -16.49 20.26 4.94
C GLY A 347 -16.15 18.79 5.22
N VAL A 348 -15.07 18.25 4.67
CA VAL A 348 -14.58 16.91 5.03
C VAL A 348 -14.04 16.92 6.46
N ASP A 349 -14.49 15.97 7.28
CA ASP A 349 -14.16 15.87 8.71
C ASP A 349 -12.78 15.26 8.98
N GLY A 350 -12.37 14.34 8.11
CA GLY A 350 -11.11 13.61 8.29
C GLY A 350 -10.36 13.45 6.97
N ILE A 351 -9.08 13.83 6.96
CA ILE A 351 -8.18 13.62 5.83
C ILE A 351 -7.23 12.47 6.16
N ILE A 352 -7.20 11.48 5.27
CA ILE A 352 -6.26 10.38 5.33
C ILE A 352 -5.14 10.66 4.32
N SER A 353 -3.92 10.80 4.81
CA SER A 353 -2.77 11.00 3.93
C SER A 353 -2.42 9.70 3.20
N GLY A 354 -2.39 9.75 1.88
CA GLY A 354 -2.07 8.61 1.04
C GLY A 354 -2.64 8.72 -0.36
N GLY A 355 -2.47 7.67 -1.16
CA GLY A 355 -3.04 7.58 -2.49
C GLY A 355 -2.07 7.02 -3.52
N GLN A 356 -1.22 7.82 -4.13
CA GLN A 356 -0.46 7.39 -5.31
C GLN A 356 0.81 6.58 -4.98
N THR A 357 1.53 6.95 -3.94
CA THR A 357 2.81 6.31 -3.57
C THR A 357 2.69 5.38 -2.38
N MET A 358 1.67 5.59 -1.55
CA MET A 358 1.40 4.78 -0.38
C MET A 358 -0.10 4.70 -0.14
N ASN A 359 -0.69 3.52 -0.37
CA ASN A 359 -2.10 3.29 -0.06
C ASN A 359 -2.28 3.17 1.46
N PRO A 360 -3.25 3.89 2.06
CA PRO A 360 -3.60 3.70 3.47
C PRO A 360 -4.08 2.27 3.70
N SER A 361 -3.81 1.74 4.89
CA SER A 361 -4.34 0.44 5.30
C SER A 361 -5.83 0.54 5.64
N THR A 362 -6.52 -0.59 5.67
CA THR A 362 -7.89 -0.66 6.21
C THR A 362 -7.95 -0.12 7.64
N GLN A 363 -6.89 -0.32 8.44
CA GLN A 363 -6.80 0.22 9.80
C GLN A 363 -6.71 1.75 9.81
N ASP A 364 -5.88 2.36 8.94
CA ASP A 364 -5.76 3.82 8.84
C ASP A 364 -7.11 4.47 8.52
N ILE A 365 -7.87 3.84 7.60
CA ILE A 365 -9.21 4.30 7.21
C ILE A 365 -10.20 4.11 8.37
N LEU A 366 -10.17 2.96 9.04
CA LEU A 366 -11.01 2.66 10.21
C LEU A 366 -10.80 3.67 11.34
N GLU A 367 -9.56 4.01 11.64
CA GLU A 367 -9.24 4.99 12.68
C GLU A 367 -9.77 6.39 12.33
N ALA A 368 -9.62 6.81 11.07
CA ALA A 368 -10.17 8.08 10.61
C ALA A 368 -11.70 8.10 10.74
N VAL A 369 -12.38 7.04 10.32
CA VAL A 369 -13.85 6.89 10.45
C VAL A 369 -14.27 6.94 11.92
N ASN A 370 -13.55 6.27 12.82
CA ASN A 370 -13.89 6.23 14.24
C ASN A 370 -13.71 7.59 14.94
N ARG A 371 -12.79 8.43 14.46
CA ARG A 371 -12.57 9.79 15.00
C ARG A 371 -13.64 10.80 14.60
N VAL A 372 -14.36 10.57 13.50
CA VAL A 372 -15.42 11.50 13.05
C VAL A 372 -16.63 11.40 13.96
N PRO A 373 -17.11 12.49 14.61
CA PRO A 373 -18.26 12.45 15.52
C PRO A 373 -19.59 12.46 14.76
N ALA A 374 -19.83 11.40 13.95
CA ALA A 374 -21.04 11.24 13.15
C ALA A 374 -21.59 9.80 13.25
N GLU A 375 -22.92 9.65 13.07
CA GLU A 375 -23.58 8.35 13.04
C GLU A 375 -23.24 7.58 11.76
N THR A 376 -23.28 8.27 10.62
CA THR A 376 -22.92 7.73 9.31
C THR A 376 -21.70 8.47 8.77
N VAL A 377 -20.69 7.73 8.28
CA VAL A 377 -19.48 8.29 7.71
C VAL A 377 -19.33 7.87 6.25
N PHE A 378 -19.30 8.85 5.36
CA PHE A 378 -18.97 8.65 3.96
C PHE A 378 -17.46 8.59 3.78
N ILE A 379 -16.97 7.70 2.92
CA ILE A 379 -15.56 7.59 2.58
C ILE A 379 -15.37 7.91 1.10
N LEU A 380 -14.48 8.85 0.80
CA LEU A 380 -13.99 9.19 -0.53
C LEU A 380 -12.57 8.64 -0.72
N PRO A 381 -12.39 7.46 -1.36
CA PRO A 381 -11.08 6.84 -1.54
C PRO A 381 -10.18 7.61 -2.51
N ASN A 382 -10.73 8.26 -3.52
CA ASN A 382 -10.05 9.06 -4.56
C ASN A 382 -8.93 8.31 -5.31
N ASN A 383 -8.94 6.99 -5.21
CA ASN A 383 -8.02 6.10 -5.88
C ASN A 383 -8.65 4.70 -6.00
N LYS A 384 -8.62 4.13 -7.21
CA LYS A 384 -9.18 2.79 -7.48
C LYS A 384 -8.60 1.69 -6.59
N ASN A 385 -7.32 1.83 -6.17
CA ASN A 385 -6.61 0.85 -5.36
C ASN A 385 -7.01 0.90 -3.87
N ILE A 386 -7.70 1.97 -3.44
CA ILE A 386 -8.11 2.16 -2.05
C ILE A 386 -9.57 1.76 -1.83
N ILE A 387 -10.40 1.72 -2.89
CA ILE A 387 -11.83 1.44 -2.78
C ILE A 387 -12.11 0.14 -2.00
N MET A 388 -11.37 -0.93 -2.31
CA MET A 388 -11.57 -2.22 -1.62
C MET A 388 -11.15 -2.16 -0.14
N ALA A 389 -10.08 -1.46 0.19
CA ALA A 389 -9.66 -1.27 1.58
C ALA A 389 -10.71 -0.44 2.36
N ALA A 390 -11.27 0.59 1.75
CA ALA A 390 -12.36 1.38 2.33
C ALA A 390 -13.63 0.54 2.56
N GLN A 391 -13.99 -0.33 1.62
CA GLN A 391 -15.14 -1.24 1.75
C GLN A 391 -14.96 -2.26 2.89
N GLN A 392 -13.73 -2.66 3.22
CA GLN A 392 -13.48 -3.57 4.34
C GLN A 392 -13.71 -2.92 5.72
N VAL A 393 -13.80 -1.60 5.81
CA VAL A 393 -14.09 -0.88 7.06
C VAL A 393 -15.53 -1.13 7.52
N GLU A 394 -16.45 -1.39 6.59
CA GLU A 394 -17.81 -1.79 6.92
C GLU A 394 -17.79 -3.11 7.73
N GLY A 395 -18.41 -3.10 8.89
CA GLY A 395 -18.42 -4.23 9.82
C GLY A 395 -17.21 -4.34 10.76
N LEU A 396 -16.23 -3.41 10.67
CA LEU A 396 -15.15 -3.25 11.65
C LEU A 396 -15.44 -2.12 12.67
N THR A 397 -16.47 -1.32 12.43
CA THR A 397 -16.94 -0.26 13.32
C THR A 397 -18.45 -0.39 13.54
N PRO A 398 -18.99 0.06 14.69
CA PRO A 398 -20.44 0.15 14.91
C PRO A 398 -21.10 1.29 14.11
N LYS A 399 -20.33 2.24 13.56
CA LYS A 399 -20.86 3.32 12.73
C LYS A 399 -21.35 2.80 11.38
N LYS A 400 -22.37 3.44 10.82
CA LYS A 400 -22.75 3.20 9.42
C LYS A 400 -21.67 3.79 8.50
N VAL A 401 -21.12 3.00 7.60
CA VAL A 401 -20.10 3.42 6.64
C VAL A 401 -20.67 3.36 5.24
N VAL A 402 -20.45 4.40 4.45
CA VAL A 402 -20.85 4.46 3.03
C VAL A 402 -19.63 4.82 2.20
N VAL A 403 -19.21 3.95 1.28
CA VAL A 403 -18.09 4.22 0.38
C VAL A 403 -18.60 4.77 -0.95
N ILE A 404 -18.23 6.00 -1.27
CA ILE A 404 -18.46 6.59 -2.59
C ILE A 404 -17.25 6.26 -3.45
N PRO A 405 -17.37 5.45 -4.51
CA PRO A 405 -16.23 4.82 -5.18
C PRO A 405 -15.46 5.79 -6.11
N SER A 406 -15.07 6.95 -5.59
CA SER A 406 -14.25 7.92 -6.29
C SER A 406 -12.89 7.34 -6.63
N LYS A 407 -12.47 7.44 -7.88
CA LYS A 407 -11.21 6.88 -8.42
C LYS A 407 -10.12 7.93 -8.54
N THR A 408 -10.49 9.20 -8.43
CA THR A 408 -9.60 10.35 -8.59
C THR A 408 -9.98 11.46 -7.60
N VAL A 409 -9.00 12.32 -7.29
CA VAL A 409 -9.24 13.49 -6.44
C VAL A 409 -10.31 14.43 -7.03
N PRO A 410 -10.30 14.78 -8.33
CA PRO A 410 -11.38 15.54 -8.95
C PRO A 410 -12.76 14.93 -8.69
N GLN A 411 -12.94 13.62 -8.88
CA GLN A 411 -14.21 12.95 -8.57
C GLN A 411 -14.63 13.13 -7.11
N GLY A 412 -13.69 13.05 -6.17
CA GLY A 412 -13.97 13.29 -4.75
C GLY A 412 -14.38 14.74 -4.45
N VAL A 413 -13.76 15.70 -5.11
CA VAL A 413 -14.12 17.13 -4.99
C VAL A 413 -15.54 17.36 -5.52
N THR A 414 -15.85 16.87 -6.73
CA THR A 414 -17.19 17.03 -7.32
C THR A 414 -18.26 16.31 -6.50
N ALA A 415 -17.95 15.12 -5.94
CA ALA A 415 -18.84 14.44 -5.01
C ALA A 415 -19.12 15.29 -3.75
N MET A 416 -18.11 15.96 -3.19
CA MET A 416 -18.29 16.85 -2.05
C MET A 416 -19.13 18.08 -2.36
N LEU A 417 -19.07 18.61 -3.58
CA LEU A 417 -19.93 19.72 -4.02
C LEU A 417 -21.41 19.31 -4.07
N SER A 418 -21.69 18.02 -4.25
CA SER A 418 -23.05 17.46 -4.27
C SER A 418 -23.51 16.96 -2.88
N PHE A 419 -22.64 16.98 -1.86
CA PHE A 419 -22.96 16.53 -0.51
C PHE A 419 -23.81 17.57 0.23
N ASN A 420 -24.95 17.11 0.77
CA ASN A 420 -25.84 17.90 1.61
C ASN A 420 -25.80 17.38 3.06
N PRO A 421 -25.20 18.09 4.02
CA PRO A 421 -25.11 17.64 5.41
C PRO A 421 -26.47 17.48 6.12
N GLU A 422 -27.53 18.13 5.62
CA GLU A 422 -28.90 18.04 6.13
C GLU A 422 -29.76 17.01 5.38
N GLY A 423 -29.21 16.38 4.33
CA GLY A 423 -29.90 15.36 3.53
C GLY A 423 -29.89 13.97 4.17
N SER A 424 -30.67 13.05 3.65
CA SER A 424 -30.61 11.64 4.05
C SER A 424 -29.33 10.94 3.52
N VAL A 425 -29.02 9.77 4.08
CA VAL A 425 -27.90 8.95 3.62
C VAL A 425 -28.13 8.52 2.17
N GLU A 426 -29.34 8.14 1.84
CA GLU A 426 -29.75 7.65 0.53
C GLU A 426 -29.63 8.75 -0.53
N GLU A 427 -30.17 9.96 -0.27
CA GLU A 427 -30.06 11.12 -1.16
C GLU A 427 -28.61 11.53 -1.41
N ASN A 428 -27.78 11.58 -0.36
CA ASN A 428 -26.37 11.89 -0.50
C ASN A 428 -25.62 10.80 -1.28
N THR A 429 -25.93 9.53 -1.02
CA THR A 429 -25.30 8.42 -1.74
C THR A 429 -25.60 8.50 -3.24
N GLU A 430 -26.84 8.78 -3.61
CA GLU A 430 -27.25 8.93 -5.02
C GLU A 430 -26.57 10.15 -5.65
N ALA A 431 -26.71 11.33 -5.06
CA ALA A 431 -26.16 12.57 -5.59
C ALA A 431 -24.61 12.53 -5.73
N MET A 432 -23.91 12.01 -4.72
CA MET A 432 -22.45 11.89 -4.77
C MET A 432 -21.99 10.87 -5.82
N ASN A 433 -22.71 9.76 -6.01
CA ASN A 433 -22.37 8.79 -7.05
C ASN A 433 -22.63 9.34 -8.46
N GLU A 434 -23.76 10.03 -8.69
CA GLU A 434 -24.04 10.69 -9.96
C GLU A 434 -22.96 11.73 -10.31
N ALA A 435 -22.50 12.49 -9.32
CA ALA A 435 -21.45 13.48 -9.48
C ALA A 435 -20.10 12.88 -9.97
N LEU A 436 -19.80 11.62 -9.67
CA LEU A 436 -18.56 10.99 -10.14
C LEU A 436 -18.48 10.89 -11.67
N ASP A 437 -19.63 10.80 -12.34
CA ASP A 437 -19.73 10.63 -13.79
C ASP A 437 -19.78 11.96 -14.56
N THR A 438 -19.93 13.09 -13.85
CA THR A 438 -19.97 14.42 -14.46
C THR A 438 -18.60 15.04 -14.70
N VAL A 439 -17.57 14.55 -14.04
CA VAL A 439 -16.22 15.11 -14.09
C VAL A 439 -15.26 14.24 -14.88
N ASP A 440 -14.62 14.83 -15.88
CA ASP A 440 -13.47 14.24 -16.55
C ASP A 440 -12.19 14.56 -15.77
N THR A 441 -11.39 13.54 -15.51
CA THR A 441 -10.12 13.71 -14.85
C THR A 441 -8.97 13.47 -15.83
N MET A 442 -8.07 14.44 -15.90
CA MET A 442 -6.80 14.32 -16.62
C MET A 442 -5.63 14.42 -15.63
N GLN A 443 -4.56 13.71 -15.94
CA GLN A 443 -3.39 13.65 -15.08
C GLN A 443 -2.12 13.78 -15.93
N ILE A 444 -1.16 14.55 -15.46
CA ILE A 444 0.16 14.61 -16.07
C ILE A 444 1.19 14.11 -15.08
N THR A 445 1.95 13.10 -15.49
CA THR A 445 3.03 12.49 -14.72
C THR A 445 4.25 12.24 -15.60
N TYR A 446 5.18 11.41 -15.16
CA TYR A 446 6.39 11.06 -15.91
C TYR A 446 6.58 9.54 -15.98
N ALA A 447 7.29 9.09 -17.01
CA ALA A 447 7.69 7.71 -17.15
C ALA A 447 8.90 7.41 -16.25
N ALA A 448 8.74 6.47 -15.32
CA ALA A 448 9.82 6.02 -14.45
C ALA A 448 10.78 5.02 -15.13
N ARG A 449 10.41 4.51 -16.31
CA ARG A 449 11.20 3.54 -17.10
C ARG A 449 10.74 3.53 -18.56
N ASN A 450 11.56 2.94 -19.43
CA ASN A 450 11.15 2.67 -20.81
C ASN A 450 10.04 1.61 -20.83
N SER A 451 9.02 1.82 -21.65
CA SER A 451 7.93 0.86 -21.87
C SER A 451 7.26 1.09 -23.21
N ASP A 452 6.62 0.05 -23.75
CA ASP A 452 5.69 0.16 -24.87
C ASP A 452 4.28 -0.08 -24.33
N PHE A 453 3.41 0.91 -24.45
CA PHE A 453 2.06 0.83 -23.91
C PHE A 453 1.06 1.52 -24.84
N ASP A 454 -0.02 0.80 -25.20
CA ASP A 454 -1.09 1.27 -26.08
C ASP A 454 -0.61 1.82 -27.44
N GLY A 455 0.55 1.32 -27.93
CA GLY A 455 1.16 1.77 -29.17
C GLY A 455 2.01 3.04 -29.06
N TYR A 456 2.25 3.49 -27.82
CA TYR A 456 3.19 4.55 -27.50
C TYR A 456 4.53 3.96 -27.08
N ASP A 457 5.61 4.39 -27.76
CA ASP A 457 6.99 4.14 -27.33
C ASP A 457 7.35 5.18 -26.26
N ILE A 458 7.42 4.72 -25.01
CA ILE A 458 7.62 5.57 -23.83
C ILE A 458 9.06 5.44 -23.37
N HIS A 459 9.76 6.56 -23.22
CA HIS A 459 11.11 6.59 -22.68
C HIS A 459 11.12 7.13 -21.25
N GLU A 460 12.06 6.66 -20.45
CA GLU A 460 12.28 7.17 -19.09
C GLU A 460 12.44 8.70 -19.11
N GLY A 461 11.70 9.37 -18.24
CA GLY A 461 11.65 10.84 -18.15
C GLY A 461 10.69 11.53 -19.11
N ASP A 462 10.02 10.80 -20.02
CA ASP A 462 8.96 11.39 -20.84
C ASP A 462 7.77 11.79 -19.95
N TYR A 463 7.10 12.89 -20.29
CA TYR A 463 5.81 13.24 -19.68
C TYR A 463 4.72 12.34 -20.25
N LEU A 464 3.81 11.91 -19.38
CA LEU A 464 2.65 11.09 -19.70
C LEU A 464 1.39 11.88 -19.38
N ALA A 465 0.47 11.97 -20.33
CA ALA A 465 -0.88 12.49 -20.10
C ALA A 465 -1.88 11.33 -20.05
N MET A 466 -2.66 11.28 -18.97
CA MET A 466 -3.77 10.34 -18.82
C MET A 466 -5.09 11.10 -18.98
N TYR A 467 -6.08 10.46 -19.59
CA TYR A 467 -7.47 10.91 -19.61
C TYR A 467 -8.34 9.79 -19.03
N GLY A 468 -8.87 10.02 -17.84
CA GLY A 468 -9.44 8.94 -17.03
C GLY A 468 -8.40 7.87 -16.72
N SER A 469 -8.65 6.64 -17.18
CA SER A 469 -7.73 5.49 -16.99
C SER A 469 -6.88 5.16 -18.22
N ALA A 470 -7.05 5.89 -19.34
CA ALA A 470 -6.33 5.63 -20.58
C ALA A 470 -5.13 6.57 -20.76
N LEU A 471 -4.05 6.06 -21.36
CA LEU A 471 -2.95 6.90 -21.79
C LEU A 471 -3.41 7.76 -22.99
N PHE A 472 -3.38 9.06 -22.82
CA PHE A 472 -3.79 10.02 -23.84
C PHE A 472 -2.64 10.41 -24.77
N GLY A 473 -1.41 10.44 -24.24
CA GLY A 473 -0.22 10.75 -25.01
C GLY A 473 1.06 10.81 -24.19
N THR A 474 2.18 10.80 -24.88
CA THR A 474 3.52 10.96 -24.31
C THR A 474 4.31 12.04 -25.05
N SER A 475 5.17 12.78 -24.36
CA SER A 475 6.04 13.80 -24.94
C SER A 475 7.18 14.18 -24.02
N ARG A 476 8.30 14.63 -24.59
CA ARG A 476 9.37 15.29 -23.82
C ARG A 476 9.09 16.75 -23.47
N ASP A 477 8.07 17.35 -24.09
CA ASP A 477 7.61 18.71 -23.77
C ASP A 477 6.19 18.65 -23.20
N ILE A 478 6.05 18.93 -21.90
CA ILE A 478 4.78 18.97 -21.19
C ILE A 478 3.75 19.90 -21.84
N LYS A 479 4.19 20.96 -22.53
CA LYS A 479 3.30 21.91 -23.19
C LYS A 479 2.55 21.30 -24.37
N VAL A 480 3.14 20.32 -25.04
CA VAL A 480 2.47 19.59 -26.13
C VAL A 480 1.26 18.84 -25.54
N LEU A 481 1.46 18.13 -24.46
CA LEU A 481 0.40 17.38 -23.77
C LEU A 481 -0.68 18.31 -23.22
N LEU A 482 -0.29 19.42 -22.58
CA LEU A 482 -1.24 20.40 -22.06
C LEU A 482 -2.12 21.00 -23.17
N ARG A 483 -1.54 21.29 -24.35
CA ARG A 483 -2.30 21.78 -25.49
C ARG A 483 -3.30 20.75 -26.02
N SER A 484 -2.84 19.51 -26.21
CA SER A 484 -3.71 18.42 -26.69
C SER A 484 -4.85 18.12 -25.71
N LEU A 485 -4.58 18.18 -24.39
CA LEU A 485 -5.62 18.03 -23.37
C LEU A 485 -6.60 19.21 -23.41
N ALA A 486 -6.12 20.45 -23.54
CA ALA A 486 -6.99 21.63 -23.63
C ALA A 486 -7.88 21.59 -24.88
N GLU A 487 -7.32 21.19 -26.04
CA GLU A 487 -8.08 20.99 -27.27
C GLU A 487 -9.18 19.93 -27.11
N LYS A 488 -8.89 18.84 -26.39
CA LYS A 488 -9.86 17.80 -26.06
C LYS A 488 -10.99 18.33 -25.15
N VAL A 489 -10.62 19.04 -24.08
CA VAL A 489 -11.58 19.68 -23.14
C VAL A 489 -12.51 20.64 -23.89
N HIS A 490 -11.94 21.46 -24.79
CA HIS A 490 -12.74 22.37 -25.62
C HIS A 490 -13.68 21.61 -26.55
N ALA A 491 -13.20 20.54 -27.20
CA ALA A 491 -14.01 19.73 -28.11
C ALA A 491 -15.16 19.01 -27.37
N ASP A 492 -14.96 18.65 -26.09
CA ASP A 492 -15.98 18.02 -25.24
C ASP A 492 -16.96 19.05 -24.66
N GLY A 493 -16.76 20.35 -24.90
CA GLY A 493 -17.66 21.43 -24.48
C GLY A 493 -17.70 21.65 -22.96
N ARG A 494 -16.57 21.35 -22.27
CA ARG A 494 -16.50 21.54 -20.81
C ARG A 494 -16.37 23.03 -20.47
N GLU A 495 -17.12 23.45 -19.44
CA GLU A 495 -17.24 24.86 -19.06
C GLU A 495 -16.39 25.22 -17.83
N PHE A 496 -16.05 24.24 -16.98
CA PHE A 496 -15.23 24.45 -15.78
C PHE A 496 -13.98 23.60 -15.82
N VAL A 497 -12.83 24.22 -15.64
CA VAL A 497 -11.53 23.54 -15.59
C VAL A 497 -10.80 23.91 -14.31
N THR A 498 -10.46 22.94 -13.48
CA THR A 498 -9.63 23.19 -12.29
C THR A 498 -8.33 22.42 -12.41
N ILE A 499 -7.21 23.12 -12.30
CA ILE A 499 -5.86 22.58 -12.37
C ILE A 499 -5.25 22.57 -10.96
N TYR A 500 -5.00 21.38 -10.41
CA TYR A 500 -4.27 21.20 -9.15
C TYR A 500 -2.82 20.88 -9.49
N TYR A 501 -1.88 21.79 -9.21
CA TYR A 501 -0.47 21.55 -9.49
C TYR A 501 0.25 20.85 -8.33
N GLY A 502 1.17 19.94 -8.69
CA GLY A 502 1.89 19.09 -7.75
C GLY A 502 3.08 19.78 -7.07
N ALA A 503 3.72 19.03 -6.16
CA ALA A 503 4.84 19.50 -5.35
C ALA A 503 6.06 19.93 -6.19
N ASP A 504 6.27 19.27 -7.33
CA ASP A 504 7.43 19.48 -8.22
C ASP A 504 7.20 20.63 -9.24
N ILE A 505 6.07 21.33 -9.16
CA ILE A 505 5.70 22.41 -10.08
C ILE A 505 5.69 23.76 -9.33
N THR A 506 6.44 24.71 -9.84
CA THR A 506 6.41 26.07 -9.34
C THR A 506 5.12 26.80 -9.73
N PRO A 507 4.60 27.77 -8.93
CA PRO A 507 3.42 28.54 -9.31
C PRO A 507 3.51 29.21 -10.68
N LYS A 508 4.71 29.63 -11.10
CA LYS A 508 4.95 30.24 -12.43
C LYS A 508 4.81 29.22 -13.57
N GLN A 509 5.17 27.96 -13.35
CA GLN A 509 4.97 26.89 -14.34
C GLN A 509 3.50 26.50 -14.40
N ALA A 510 2.85 26.39 -13.25
CA ALA A 510 1.42 26.12 -13.14
C ALA A 510 0.56 27.19 -13.82
N GLN A 511 0.91 28.48 -13.66
CA GLN A 511 0.22 29.57 -14.36
C GLN A 511 0.29 29.41 -15.90
N LYS A 512 1.45 28.99 -16.43
CA LYS A 512 1.57 28.73 -17.89
C LYS A 512 0.67 27.61 -18.37
N ALA A 513 0.40 26.58 -17.53
CA ALA A 513 -0.55 25.54 -17.87
C ALA A 513 -1.98 26.14 -17.89
N ALA A 514 -2.36 26.92 -16.88
CA ALA A 514 -3.66 27.61 -16.87
C ALA A 514 -3.83 28.55 -18.06
N ASP A 515 -2.80 29.29 -18.45
CA ASP A 515 -2.82 30.20 -19.61
C ASP A 515 -3.09 29.42 -20.92
N ILE A 516 -2.56 28.19 -21.06
CA ILE A 516 -2.82 27.33 -22.24
C ILE A 516 -4.31 26.94 -22.29
N PHE A 517 -4.89 26.50 -21.16
CA PHE A 517 -6.31 26.15 -21.11
C PHE A 517 -7.19 27.37 -21.36
N THR A 518 -6.90 28.51 -20.74
CA THR A 518 -7.63 29.77 -20.96
C THR A 518 -7.60 30.19 -22.44
N GLN A 519 -6.48 29.99 -23.10
CA GLN A 519 -6.33 30.35 -24.53
C GLN A 519 -7.10 29.40 -25.46
N LEU A 520 -7.09 28.09 -25.15
CA LEU A 520 -7.62 27.05 -26.06
C LEU A 520 -9.05 26.64 -25.74
N CYS A 521 -9.55 26.97 -24.55
CA CYS A 521 -10.94 26.75 -24.13
C CYS A 521 -11.67 28.10 -23.92
N PRO A 522 -11.91 28.89 -24.99
CA PRO A 522 -12.57 30.16 -24.86
C PRO A 522 -14.02 29.92 -24.36
N GLY A 523 -14.34 30.47 -23.20
CA GLY A 523 -15.64 30.28 -22.55
C GLY A 523 -15.61 29.37 -21.33
N ALA A 524 -14.53 28.61 -21.12
CA ALA A 524 -14.36 27.86 -19.90
C ALA A 524 -13.77 28.74 -18.78
N ASP A 525 -14.28 28.55 -17.57
CA ASP A 525 -13.70 29.12 -16.34
C ASP A 525 -12.52 28.26 -15.88
N VAL A 526 -11.32 28.82 -15.89
CA VAL A 526 -10.07 28.07 -15.59
C VAL A 526 -9.54 28.47 -14.24
N ASN A 527 -9.59 27.56 -13.28
CA ASN A 527 -9.11 27.74 -11.92
C ASN A 527 -7.76 27.04 -11.70
N LEU A 528 -6.88 27.68 -10.94
CA LEU A 528 -5.56 27.13 -10.60
C LEU A 528 -5.39 27.05 -9.09
N LEU A 529 -5.15 25.85 -8.57
CA LEU A 529 -5.01 25.57 -7.15
C LEU A 529 -3.69 24.82 -6.87
N SER A 530 -3.07 25.13 -5.74
CA SER A 530 -1.94 24.37 -5.25
C SER A 530 -2.43 23.06 -4.64
N GLY A 531 -2.15 21.94 -5.26
CA GLY A 531 -2.48 20.64 -4.70
C GLY A 531 -1.37 20.10 -3.80
N GLY A 532 -0.11 20.32 -4.20
CA GLY A 532 1.07 19.82 -3.49
C GLY A 532 1.18 18.29 -3.51
N GLN A 533 0.47 17.62 -4.41
CA GLN A 533 0.51 16.16 -4.57
C GLN A 533 1.85 15.70 -5.15
N PRO A 534 2.38 14.55 -4.70
CA PRO A 534 3.55 13.92 -5.31
C PRO A 534 3.18 13.21 -6.62
N VAL A 535 4.18 12.83 -7.44
CA VAL A 535 4.07 12.01 -8.65
C VAL A 535 3.39 12.71 -9.82
N TYR A 536 2.26 13.39 -9.59
CA TYR A 536 1.55 14.11 -10.63
C TYR A 536 1.93 15.58 -10.67
N TYR A 537 2.45 16.01 -11.80
CA TYR A 537 2.71 17.44 -12.07
C TYR A 537 1.41 18.25 -12.06
N SER A 538 0.33 17.67 -12.60
CA SER A 538 -0.98 18.28 -12.58
C SER A 538 -2.07 17.21 -12.52
N LEU A 539 -3.09 17.46 -11.68
CA LEU A 539 -4.40 16.83 -11.76
C LEU A 539 -5.35 17.89 -12.31
N ILE A 540 -6.13 17.54 -13.32
CA ILE A 540 -7.01 18.48 -14.01
C ILE A 540 -8.43 17.90 -14.01
N SER A 541 -9.36 18.68 -13.51
CA SER A 541 -10.80 18.43 -13.55
C SER A 541 -11.39 19.22 -14.71
N ALA A 542 -12.30 18.61 -15.46
CA ALA A 542 -13.09 19.30 -16.48
C ALA A 542 -14.56 18.87 -16.36
N GLU A 543 -15.44 19.84 -16.18
CA GLU A 543 -16.89 19.67 -15.94
C GLU A 543 -17.72 20.44 -16.96
#